data_c5b620613439e85eaaa76a64ed1db8be
#
_entry.id   c5b620613439e85eaaa76a64ed1db8be
#
_cell.length_a   1.000
_cell.length_b   1.000
_cell.length_c   1.000
_cell.angle_alpha   90.00
_cell.angle_beta   90.00
_cell.angle_gamma   90.00
#
_symmetry.space_group_name_H-M   'P 1'
#
loop_
_entity.id
_entity.type
_entity.pdbx_description
1 polymer ?
#
loop_
_entity_poly.entity_id
_entity_poly.type
_entity_poly.pdbx_seq_one_letter_code
_entity_poly.pdbx_strand_id
1 'polypeptide(L)'
;MNDPSIEGGITIHVAAGNYRIYEPLFLRPEDSGTPSSPTIIKGEGEVIVSGGVTVTGWKRQGKLMVADVPDFCGRPLDFRQFYVNGKKAVRARDVADFEDMYRIIRVDKQKRVLWVPAAAVRKIQKAPYAEMVLHEMWCVANLRIKDIMFAGDSAAVSFHDPESRIQFEHPWPCPMVTTDGHNSAFYLTNARELLDVPGEWYHDIRAGKLYYYPRQGELIEEAVVPAVETLLRVEGTLDRPVRNIRI
;
A
#
# COMPACT_ATOMS: atom_id res chain seq x y z
N MET A 1 -20.65 16.51 -22.77
CA MET A 1 -21.75 16.93 -23.67
C MET A 1 -21.83 18.45 -23.64
N ASN A 2 -21.30 19.12 -24.66
CA ASN A 2 -21.47 20.57 -24.81
C ASN A 2 -22.76 20.82 -25.57
N ASP A 3 -23.90 20.64 -24.92
CA ASP A 3 -25.18 21.07 -25.43
C ASP A 3 -25.33 22.55 -25.10
N PRO A 4 -25.33 23.45 -26.12
CA PRO A 4 -25.41 24.89 -25.90
C PRO A 4 -26.77 25.33 -25.32
N SER A 5 -27.76 24.45 -25.29
CA SER A 5 -29.06 24.72 -24.66
C SER A 5 -29.06 24.58 -23.12
N ILE A 6 -27.99 24.00 -22.55
CA ILE A 6 -27.89 23.83 -21.09
C ILE A 6 -27.24 25.08 -20.47
N GLU A 7 -28.05 25.94 -19.92
CA GLU A 7 -27.61 27.08 -19.11
C GLU A 7 -27.38 26.67 -17.65
N GLY A 8 -26.31 27.21 -17.01
CA GLY A 8 -25.99 26.97 -15.59
C GLY A 8 -25.24 25.67 -15.28
N GLY A 9 -25.00 24.82 -16.30
CA GLY A 9 -24.23 23.58 -16.16
C GLY A 9 -25.05 22.37 -15.73
N ILE A 10 -24.37 21.28 -15.44
CA ILE A 10 -24.95 20.01 -15.02
C ILE A 10 -24.47 19.69 -13.61
N THR A 11 -25.41 19.41 -12.69
CA THR A 11 -25.07 18.89 -11.37
C THR A 11 -25.58 17.45 -11.23
N ILE A 12 -24.66 16.55 -10.95
CA ILE A 12 -24.93 15.15 -10.62
C ILE A 12 -24.99 15.05 -9.11
N HIS A 13 -26.16 14.79 -8.56
CA HIS A 13 -26.34 14.58 -7.14
C HIS A 13 -26.13 13.10 -6.79
N VAL A 14 -25.18 12.81 -5.91
CA VAL A 14 -24.89 11.47 -5.43
C VAL A 14 -25.47 11.34 -4.02
N ALA A 15 -26.50 10.50 -3.86
CA ALA A 15 -27.13 10.28 -2.56
C ALA A 15 -26.16 9.72 -1.52
N ALA A 16 -26.46 9.91 -0.24
CA ALA A 16 -25.69 9.28 0.84
C ALA A 16 -25.66 7.76 0.67
N GLY A 17 -24.47 7.15 0.85
CA GLY A 17 -24.32 5.72 0.72
C GLY A 17 -22.88 5.28 0.42
N ASN A 18 -22.68 3.97 0.44
CA ASN A 18 -21.41 3.34 0.10
C ASN A 18 -21.49 2.71 -1.30
N TYR A 19 -20.73 3.26 -2.24
CA TYR A 19 -20.72 2.88 -3.65
C TYR A 19 -19.46 2.05 -3.94
N ARG A 20 -19.62 0.76 -4.14
CA ARG A 20 -18.50 -0.10 -4.55
C ARG A 20 -18.35 -0.07 -6.06
N ILE A 21 -17.13 0.26 -6.50
CA ILE A 21 -16.77 0.27 -7.92
C ILE A 21 -15.74 -0.81 -8.20
N TYR A 22 -15.79 -1.39 -9.40
CA TYR A 22 -14.92 -2.47 -9.85
C TYR A 22 -13.95 -2.03 -10.94
N GLU A 23 -14.11 -0.79 -11.39
CA GLU A 23 -13.25 -0.11 -12.34
C GLU A 23 -13.24 1.39 -12.03
N PRO A 24 -12.25 2.15 -12.49
CA PRO A 24 -12.21 3.59 -12.30
C PRO A 24 -13.41 4.31 -12.91
N LEU A 25 -13.87 5.36 -12.25
CA LEU A 25 -14.74 6.36 -12.88
C LEU A 25 -13.89 7.23 -13.80
N PHE A 26 -14.31 7.39 -15.05
CA PHE A 26 -13.60 8.20 -16.02
C PHE A 26 -14.25 9.55 -16.18
N LEU A 27 -13.42 10.60 -16.18
CA LEU A 27 -13.80 11.94 -16.61
C LEU A 27 -12.99 12.28 -17.86
N ARG A 28 -13.69 12.54 -18.95
CA ARG A 28 -13.11 12.79 -20.29
C ARG A 28 -13.45 14.18 -20.79
N PRO A 29 -12.84 14.65 -21.90
CA PRO A 29 -13.17 15.95 -22.47
C PRO A 29 -14.66 16.17 -22.74
N GLU A 30 -15.38 15.10 -23.05
CA GLU A 30 -16.82 15.11 -23.30
C GLU A 30 -17.66 15.47 -22.05
N ASP A 31 -17.09 15.21 -20.84
CA ASP A 31 -17.73 15.49 -19.55
C ASP A 31 -17.45 16.94 -19.08
N SER A 32 -16.64 17.68 -19.83
CA SER A 32 -16.23 19.03 -19.48
C SER A 32 -17.41 20.01 -19.54
N GLY A 33 -17.42 20.92 -18.59
CA GLY A 33 -18.29 22.09 -18.62
C GLY A 33 -17.57 23.32 -19.21
N THR A 34 -18.20 24.48 -19.01
CA THR A 34 -17.64 25.81 -19.31
C THR A 34 -17.51 26.62 -18.00
N PRO A 35 -16.82 27.76 -17.97
CA PRO A 35 -16.76 28.61 -16.78
C PRO A 35 -18.13 29.05 -16.25
N SER A 36 -19.09 29.31 -17.16
CA SER A 36 -20.48 29.70 -16.82
C SER A 36 -21.42 28.50 -16.63
N SER A 37 -21.06 27.33 -17.15
CA SER A 37 -21.87 26.10 -17.09
C SER A 37 -20.98 24.89 -16.73
N PRO A 38 -20.52 24.78 -15.49
CA PRO A 38 -19.64 23.70 -15.06
C PRO A 38 -20.37 22.36 -14.94
N THR A 39 -19.62 21.27 -15.04
CA THR A 39 -20.09 19.94 -14.59
C THR A 39 -19.76 19.80 -13.11
N ILE A 40 -20.74 19.48 -12.28
CA ILE A 40 -20.59 19.35 -10.82
C ILE A 40 -21.03 17.95 -10.41
N ILE A 41 -20.18 17.26 -9.63
CA ILE A 41 -20.52 16.01 -8.97
C ILE A 41 -20.58 16.33 -7.48
N LYS A 42 -21.77 16.24 -6.88
CA LYS A 42 -22.04 16.68 -5.52
C LYS A 42 -22.61 15.55 -4.67
N GLY A 43 -21.93 15.23 -3.56
CA GLY A 43 -22.47 14.31 -2.56
C GLY A 43 -23.58 14.97 -1.72
N GLU A 44 -24.65 14.24 -1.47
CA GLU A 44 -25.75 14.64 -0.58
C GLU A 44 -25.65 13.81 0.70
N GLY A 45 -24.96 14.34 1.71
CA GLY A 45 -24.64 13.64 2.97
C GLY A 45 -23.32 12.87 2.89
N GLU A 46 -23.22 11.77 3.64
CA GLU A 46 -22.01 10.93 3.65
C GLU A 46 -22.00 9.99 2.43
N VAL A 47 -21.12 10.27 1.49
CA VAL A 47 -20.94 9.48 0.27
C VAL A 47 -19.54 8.87 0.28
N ILE A 48 -19.48 7.55 0.25
CA ILE A 48 -18.22 6.78 0.20
C ILE A 48 -18.15 6.05 -1.14
N VAL A 49 -17.09 6.34 -1.94
CA VAL A 49 -16.78 5.57 -3.15
C VAL A 49 -15.60 4.65 -2.82
N SER A 50 -15.81 3.36 -2.94
CA SER A 50 -14.84 2.34 -2.54
C SER A 50 -14.51 1.37 -3.67
N GLY A 51 -13.21 1.24 -3.99
CA GLY A 51 -12.67 0.20 -4.88
C GLY A 51 -12.20 -1.04 -4.11
N GLY A 52 -12.70 -1.24 -2.91
CA GLY A 52 -12.33 -2.37 -2.06
C GLY A 52 -13.25 -3.58 -2.21
N VAL A 53 -12.72 -4.74 -1.85
CA VAL A 53 -13.46 -6.01 -1.78
C VAL A 53 -13.57 -6.44 -0.32
N THR A 54 -14.76 -6.89 0.08
CA THR A 54 -14.99 -7.40 1.44
C THR A 54 -14.38 -8.79 1.59
N VAL A 55 -13.63 -8.97 2.68
CA VAL A 55 -13.12 -10.27 3.11
C VAL A 55 -14.08 -10.83 4.17
N THR A 56 -14.59 -12.01 3.92
CA THR A 56 -15.55 -12.72 4.79
C THR A 56 -15.03 -14.09 5.20
N GLY A 57 -15.82 -14.84 5.98
CA GLY A 57 -15.46 -16.21 6.35
C GLY A 57 -14.33 -16.31 7.37
N TRP A 58 -14.18 -15.31 8.22
CA TRP A 58 -13.18 -15.26 9.27
C TRP A 58 -13.29 -16.42 10.26
N LYS A 59 -12.18 -17.09 10.49
CA LYS A 59 -12.05 -18.19 11.47
C LYS A 59 -11.00 -17.85 12.51
N ARG A 60 -11.28 -18.12 13.76
CA ARG A 60 -10.30 -17.90 14.85
C ARG A 60 -9.23 -19.00 14.83
N GLN A 61 -7.97 -18.58 14.88
CA GLN A 61 -6.80 -19.45 15.01
C GLN A 61 -5.90 -18.92 16.14
N GLY A 62 -6.11 -19.39 17.36
CA GLY A 62 -5.47 -18.84 18.55
C GLY A 62 -5.85 -17.37 18.77
N LYS A 63 -4.86 -16.49 18.80
CA LYS A 63 -5.06 -15.04 18.92
C LYS A 63 -5.41 -14.33 17.60
N LEU A 64 -5.25 -15.02 16.48
CA LEU A 64 -5.46 -14.47 15.15
C LEU A 64 -6.85 -14.81 14.60
N MET A 65 -7.32 -13.97 13.70
CA MET A 65 -8.40 -14.25 12.78
C MET A 65 -7.81 -14.51 11.39
N VAL A 66 -8.33 -15.50 10.69
CA VAL A 66 -7.84 -15.95 9.39
C VAL A 66 -9.00 -16.05 8.42
N ALA A 67 -8.84 -15.53 7.23
CA ALA A 67 -9.81 -15.66 6.14
C ALA A 67 -9.11 -15.94 4.82
N ASP A 68 -9.88 -16.44 3.86
CA ASP A 68 -9.45 -16.52 2.48
C ASP A 68 -9.52 -15.14 1.83
N VAL A 69 -8.48 -14.77 1.08
CA VAL A 69 -8.50 -13.56 0.26
C VAL A 69 -9.33 -13.85 -0.99
N PRO A 70 -10.38 -13.07 -1.26
CA PRO A 70 -11.20 -13.29 -2.45
C PRO A 70 -10.42 -12.97 -3.72
N ASP A 71 -10.75 -13.68 -4.80
CA ASP A 71 -10.31 -13.28 -6.13
C ASP A 71 -11.07 -12.04 -6.61
N PHE A 72 -10.40 -11.23 -7.38
CA PHE A 72 -11.01 -10.07 -8.03
C PHE A 72 -10.85 -10.17 -9.54
N CYS A 73 -11.96 -10.22 -10.27
CA CYS A 73 -11.98 -10.39 -11.72
C CYS A 73 -11.13 -11.61 -12.20
N GLY A 74 -11.17 -12.71 -11.45
CA GLY A 74 -10.43 -13.94 -11.75
C GLY A 74 -8.93 -13.87 -11.48
N ARG A 75 -8.49 -12.90 -10.69
CA ARG A 75 -7.07 -12.74 -10.28
C ARG A 75 -6.95 -12.73 -8.77
N PRO A 76 -5.93 -13.39 -8.19
CA PRO A 76 -5.60 -13.23 -6.79
C PRO A 76 -5.22 -11.79 -6.51
N LEU A 77 -5.71 -11.25 -5.40
CA LEU A 77 -5.38 -9.90 -4.96
C LEU A 77 -4.01 -9.87 -4.29
N ASP A 78 -3.20 -8.88 -4.66
CA ASP A 78 -2.02 -8.44 -3.93
C ASP A 78 -2.23 -6.99 -3.50
N PHE A 79 -2.24 -6.73 -2.21
CA PHE A 79 -2.56 -5.43 -1.64
C PHE A 79 -1.61 -5.06 -0.50
N ARG A 80 -1.49 -3.76 -0.27
CA ARG A 80 -0.62 -3.20 0.78
C ARG A 80 -1.39 -2.49 1.89
N GLN A 81 -2.73 -2.53 1.84
CA GLN A 81 -3.60 -1.92 2.84
C GLN A 81 -4.74 -2.88 3.20
N PHE A 82 -5.16 -2.80 4.44
CA PHE A 82 -6.29 -3.55 4.97
C PHE A 82 -7.05 -2.68 5.96
N TYR A 83 -8.37 -2.74 5.90
CA TYR A 83 -9.26 -1.96 6.75
C TYR A 83 -10.22 -2.89 7.49
N VAL A 84 -10.37 -2.65 8.79
CA VAL A 84 -11.33 -3.37 9.65
C VAL A 84 -12.21 -2.33 10.32
N ASN A 85 -13.52 -2.46 10.14
CA ASN A 85 -14.53 -1.53 10.67
C ASN A 85 -14.19 -0.06 10.33
N GLY A 86 -13.84 0.20 9.08
CA GLY A 86 -13.45 1.53 8.58
C GLY A 86 -12.06 2.03 9.03
N LYS A 87 -11.36 1.28 9.90
CA LYS A 87 -10.04 1.68 10.41
C LYS A 87 -8.93 0.93 9.68
N LYS A 88 -7.92 1.67 9.20
CA LYS A 88 -6.73 1.07 8.60
C LYS A 88 -5.99 0.21 9.63
N ALA A 89 -5.74 -1.04 9.27
CA ALA A 89 -4.91 -1.96 10.02
C ALA A 89 -3.42 -1.79 9.64
N VAL A 90 -2.53 -2.16 10.54
CA VAL A 90 -1.07 -2.05 10.34
C VAL A 90 -0.56 -3.32 9.69
N ARG A 91 0.22 -3.21 8.62
CA ARG A 91 0.91 -4.38 8.07
C ARG A 91 1.97 -4.84 9.06
N ALA A 92 2.00 -6.12 9.41
CA ALA A 92 2.89 -6.69 10.41
C ALA A 92 4.34 -6.19 10.21
N ARG A 93 4.94 -5.64 11.26
CA ARG A 93 6.25 -4.99 11.22
C ARG A 93 7.00 -5.16 12.54
N ASP A 94 8.32 -5.08 12.50
CA ASP A 94 9.16 -5.25 13.69
C ASP A 94 9.29 -4.01 14.57
N VAL A 95 9.18 -2.82 13.97
CA VAL A 95 9.38 -1.53 14.65
C VAL A 95 8.33 -0.52 14.20
N ALA A 96 7.80 0.26 15.16
CA ALA A 96 6.81 1.29 14.91
C ALA A 96 7.43 2.68 14.75
N ASP A 97 8.35 3.04 15.63
CA ASP A 97 8.89 4.38 15.75
C ASP A 97 10.24 4.51 15.03
N PHE A 98 10.47 5.65 14.38
CA PHE A 98 11.66 5.90 13.58
C PHE A 98 12.96 5.81 14.39
N GLU A 99 12.91 6.25 15.65
CA GLU A 99 14.10 6.26 16.54
C GLU A 99 14.56 4.83 16.90
N ASP A 100 13.64 3.87 16.90
CA ASP A 100 13.92 2.47 17.20
C ASP A 100 14.32 1.65 15.98
N MET A 101 14.25 2.24 14.77
CA MET A 101 14.60 1.54 13.54
C MET A 101 16.08 1.19 13.50
N TYR A 102 16.38 0.03 12.96
CA TYR A 102 17.74 -0.35 12.64
C TYR A 102 18.34 0.58 11.57
N ARG A 103 19.66 0.63 11.54
CA ARG A 103 20.43 1.36 10.51
C ARG A 103 21.22 0.38 9.68
N ILE A 104 21.33 0.65 8.37
CA ILE A 104 22.24 -0.12 7.53
C ILE A 104 23.70 0.10 7.96
N ILE A 105 24.54 -0.91 7.78
CA ILE A 105 25.97 -0.85 8.13
C ILE A 105 26.78 -0.42 6.92
N ARG A 106 26.49 -0.99 5.75
CA ARG A 106 27.26 -0.79 4.52
C ARG A 106 26.41 -1.08 3.29
N VAL A 107 26.72 -0.41 2.19
CA VAL A 107 26.16 -0.63 0.85
C VAL A 107 27.21 -1.27 -0.04
N ASP A 108 26.93 -2.42 -0.63
CA ASP A 108 27.74 -3.04 -1.66
C ASP A 108 27.00 -2.97 -3.00
N LYS A 109 27.31 -1.94 -3.78
CA LYS A 109 26.65 -1.68 -5.07
C LYS A 109 26.95 -2.76 -6.11
N GLN A 110 28.15 -3.35 -6.08
CA GLN A 110 28.54 -4.37 -7.07
C GLN A 110 27.74 -5.66 -6.87
N LYS A 111 27.58 -6.07 -5.62
CA LYS A 111 26.80 -7.26 -5.24
C LYS A 111 25.31 -6.98 -5.08
N ARG A 112 24.90 -5.73 -5.13
CA ARG A 112 23.53 -5.25 -4.89
C ARG A 112 22.97 -5.77 -3.56
N VAL A 113 23.74 -5.58 -2.48
CA VAL A 113 23.33 -5.96 -1.13
C VAL A 113 23.47 -4.80 -0.15
N LEU A 114 22.60 -4.78 0.84
CA LEU A 114 22.74 -3.97 2.04
C LEU A 114 23.26 -4.85 3.18
N TRP A 115 24.27 -4.38 3.87
CA TRP A 115 24.74 -4.99 5.11
C TRP A 115 24.00 -4.37 6.29
N VAL A 116 23.44 -5.22 7.14
CA VAL A 116 22.63 -4.82 8.29
C VAL A 116 23.05 -5.60 9.52
N PRO A 117 22.71 -5.18 10.74
CA PRO A 117 22.89 -5.99 11.94
C PRO A 117 22.18 -7.35 11.79
N ALA A 118 22.87 -8.45 12.06
CA ALA A 118 22.31 -9.80 11.94
C ALA A 118 21.06 -9.98 12.82
N ALA A 119 21.04 -9.35 14.00
CA ALA A 119 19.92 -9.37 14.92
C ALA A 119 18.62 -8.85 14.28
N ALA A 120 18.71 -7.82 13.44
CA ALA A 120 17.55 -7.21 12.80
C ALA A 120 16.78 -8.19 11.89
N VAL A 121 17.50 -9.05 11.14
CA VAL A 121 16.88 -9.90 10.11
C VAL A 121 16.72 -11.37 10.54
N ARG A 122 17.21 -11.74 11.71
CA ARG A 122 17.19 -13.14 12.17
C ARG A 122 15.79 -13.73 12.28
N LYS A 123 14.84 -12.93 12.75
CA LYS A 123 13.45 -13.35 12.95
C LYS A 123 12.74 -13.72 11.63
N ILE A 124 13.15 -13.08 10.51
CA ILE A 124 12.51 -13.24 9.21
C ILE A 124 13.31 -14.09 8.21
N GLN A 125 14.37 -14.76 8.65
CA GLN A 125 15.26 -15.52 7.76
C GLN A 125 14.55 -16.50 6.82
N LYS A 126 13.39 -17.03 7.22
CA LYS A 126 12.62 -18.00 6.45
C LYS A 126 11.30 -17.41 5.91
N ALA A 127 11.07 -16.13 6.08
CA ALA A 127 9.85 -15.48 5.64
C ALA A 127 9.88 -15.22 4.13
N PRO A 128 9.00 -15.85 3.32
CA PRO A 128 9.12 -15.82 1.86
C PRO A 128 8.75 -14.48 1.23
N TYR A 129 8.03 -13.63 1.96
CA TYR A 129 7.49 -12.36 1.44
C TYR A 129 7.90 -11.15 2.28
N ALA A 130 8.93 -11.33 3.12
CA ALA A 130 9.42 -10.23 3.94
C ALA A 130 9.91 -9.08 3.08
N GLU A 131 9.64 -7.88 3.53
CA GLU A 131 10.07 -6.65 2.90
C GLU A 131 10.87 -5.80 3.88
N MET A 132 11.86 -5.09 3.34
CA MET A 132 12.55 -4.03 4.04
C MET A 132 11.99 -2.69 3.57
N VAL A 133 11.54 -1.88 4.52
CA VAL A 133 11.17 -0.48 4.26
C VAL A 133 12.37 0.37 4.66
N LEU A 134 13.05 0.91 3.66
CA LEU A 134 14.28 1.70 3.83
C LEU A 134 13.95 3.18 3.72
N HIS A 135 14.35 3.94 4.74
CA HIS A 135 14.24 5.40 4.76
C HIS A 135 15.49 6.02 4.16
N GLU A 136 15.30 6.77 3.12
CA GLU A 136 16.33 7.54 2.44
C GLU A 136 16.06 9.04 2.60
N MET A 137 16.95 9.89 2.13
CA MET A 137 16.87 11.33 2.40
C MET A 137 15.54 11.95 1.90
N TRP A 138 15.07 11.54 0.73
CA TRP A 138 13.90 12.13 0.06
C TRP A 138 12.80 11.12 -0.28
N CYS A 139 13.01 9.85 0.03
CA CYS A 139 12.03 8.81 -0.26
C CYS A 139 12.05 7.67 0.74
N VAL A 140 11.05 6.82 0.62
CA VAL A 140 10.95 5.53 1.33
C VAL A 140 10.88 4.44 0.28
N ALA A 141 11.85 3.52 0.31
CA ALA A 141 11.90 2.38 -0.59
C ALA A 141 11.32 1.12 0.07
N ASN A 142 10.39 0.46 -0.63
CA ASN A 142 9.87 -0.85 -0.23
C ASN A 142 10.58 -1.92 -1.03
N LEU A 143 11.41 -2.73 -0.37
CA LEU A 143 12.32 -3.68 -0.99
C LEU A 143 11.93 -5.10 -0.62
N ARG A 144 11.47 -5.91 -1.58
CA ARG A 144 11.16 -7.33 -1.37
C ARG A 144 12.47 -8.10 -1.17
N ILE A 145 12.63 -8.71 0.01
CA ILE A 145 13.83 -9.46 0.37
C ILE A 145 13.90 -10.75 -0.45
N LYS A 146 15.03 -10.96 -1.11
CA LYS A 146 15.30 -12.15 -1.93
C LYS A 146 16.11 -13.18 -1.14
N ASP A 147 17.15 -12.74 -0.44
CA ASP A 147 18.03 -13.63 0.32
C ASP A 147 18.73 -12.88 1.44
N ILE A 148 19.06 -13.60 2.51
CA ILE A 148 19.77 -13.11 3.69
C ILE A 148 20.94 -14.03 4.00
N MET A 149 22.17 -13.53 3.85
CA MET A 149 23.40 -14.24 4.16
C MET A 149 24.05 -13.71 5.42
N PHE A 150 24.13 -14.53 6.45
CA PHE A 150 24.73 -14.15 7.74
C PHE A 150 26.25 -14.23 7.70
N ALA A 151 26.93 -13.25 8.32
CA ALA A 151 28.37 -13.16 8.47
C ALA A 151 28.70 -12.55 9.84
N GLY A 152 28.81 -13.41 10.86
CA GLY A 152 29.00 -12.98 12.25
C GLY A 152 27.82 -12.15 12.77
N ASP A 153 28.11 -10.95 13.24
CA ASP A 153 27.09 -10.01 13.78
C ASP A 153 26.40 -9.17 12.71
N SER A 154 26.71 -9.39 11.44
CA SER A 154 26.10 -8.72 10.30
C SER A 154 25.46 -9.72 9.34
N ALA A 155 24.58 -9.20 8.46
CA ALA A 155 23.98 -9.96 7.38
C ALA A 155 23.94 -9.13 6.10
N ALA A 156 24.19 -9.78 4.96
CA ALA A 156 24.01 -9.20 3.65
C ALA A 156 22.60 -9.53 3.16
N VAL A 157 21.82 -8.52 2.86
CA VAL A 157 20.43 -8.64 2.38
C VAL A 157 20.40 -8.25 0.91
N SER A 158 19.90 -9.15 0.07
CA SER A 158 19.62 -8.90 -1.34
C SER A 158 18.11 -8.79 -1.59
N PHE A 159 17.74 -8.17 -2.70
CA PHE A 159 16.35 -7.86 -3.03
C PHE A 159 15.98 -8.38 -4.41
N HIS A 160 14.69 -8.54 -4.65
CA HIS A 160 14.16 -8.86 -5.98
C HIS A 160 14.28 -7.67 -6.94
N ASP A 161 14.32 -7.93 -8.23
CA ASP A 161 14.13 -6.92 -9.26
C ASP A 161 12.60 -6.64 -9.44
N PRO A 162 12.21 -5.43 -9.83
CA PRO A 162 13.07 -4.31 -10.27
C PRO A 162 13.65 -3.47 -9.14
N GLU A 163 13.21 -3.65 -7.87
CA GLU A 163 13.61 -2.81 -6.74
C GLU A 163 15.13 -2.82 -6.53
N SER A 164 15.74 -4.01 -6.62
CA SER A 164 17.19 -4.17 -6.48
C SER A 164 17.94 -3.31 -7.51
N ARG A 165 17.56 -3.39 -8.78
CA ARG A 165 18.20 -2.61 -9.84
C ARG A 165 18.01 -1.10 -9.62
N ILE A 166 16.78 -0.67 -9.35
CA ILE A 166 16.48 0.74 -9.12
C ILE A 166 17.32 1.27 -7.94
N GLN A 167 17.38 0.52 -6.85
CA GLN A 167 18.05 0.93 -5.63
C GLN A 167 19.57 1.04 -5.75
N PHE A 168 20.22 0.17 -6.52
CA PHE A 168 21.68 0.11 -6.59
C PHE A 168 22.27 0.73 -7.86
N GLU A 169 21.53 0.84 -8.95
CA GLU A 169 21.99 1.43 -10.20
C GLU A 169 21.61 2.90 -10.36
N HIS A 170 20.53 3.33 -9.71
CA HIS A 170 20.08 4.71 -9.76
C HIS A 170 21.02 5.60 -8.94
N PRO A 171 21.45 6.77 -9.45
CA PRO A 171 22.36 7.64 -8.72
C PRO A 171 21.71 8.30 -7.51
N TRP A 172 20.38 8.49 -7.53
CA TRP A 172 19.61 9.21 -6.53
C TRP A 172 18.09 8.99 -6.67
N PRO A 173 17.32 8.77 -5.60
CA PRO A 173 17.77 8.52 -4.23
C PRO A 173 18.46 7.16 -4.08
N CYS A 174 19.27 6.98 -3.05
CA CYS A 174 20.02 5.76 -2.78
C CYS A 174 20.26 5.56 -1.27
N PRO A 175 20.55 4.33 -0.83
CA PRO A 175 20.92 4.04 0.54
C PRO A 175 22.15 4.84 0.97
N MET A 176 22.09 5.47 2.13
CA MET A 176 23.17 6.32 2.64
C MET A 176 23.88 5.67 3.82
N VAL A 177 25.20 5.76 3.78
CA VAL A 177 26.08 5.48 4.92
C VAL A 177 26.92 6.71 5.16
N THR A 178 26.85 7.27 6.34
CA THR A 178 27.49 8.53 6.72
C THR A 178 28.57 8.28 7.78
N THR A 179 29.52 9.20 7.89
CA THR A 179 30.60 9.12 8.89
C THR A 179 30.17 9.47 10.30
N ASP A 180 29.06 10.16 10.45
CA ASP A 180 28.44 10.60 11.71
C ASP A 180 27.36 9.64 12.24
N GLY A 181 27.16 8.49 11.57
CA GLY A 181 26.22 7.47 12.01
C GLY A 181 24.78 7.67 11.58
N HIS A 182 24.47 8.73 10.80
CA HIS A 182 23.15 8.98 10.23
C HIS A 182 22.86 8.10 9.00
N ASN A 183 23.13 6.82 9.12
CA ASN A 183 22.86 5.84 8.06
C ASN A 183 21.35 5.68 7.82
N SER A 184 20.98 5.28 6.60
CA SER A 184 19.60 4.99 6.25
C SER A 184 18.94 4.04 7.24
N ALA A 185 17.82 4.47 7.80
CA ALA A 185 17.03 3.68 8.72
C ALA A 185 16.17 2.68 7.99
N PHE A 186 15.86 1.55 8.60
CA PHE A 186 14.91 0.59 8.04
C PHE A 186 14.13 -0.14 9.12
N TYR A 187 12.97 -0.63 8.71
CA TYR A 187 12.21 -1.63 9.44
C TYR A 187 11.80 -2.76 8.49
N LEU A 188 11.41 -3.89 9.07
CA LEU A 188 10.95 -5.05 8.35
C LEU A 188 9.43 -5.16 8.42
N THR A 189 8.83 -5.64 7.34
CA THR A 189 7.38 -5.82 7.27
C THR A 189 7.00 -7.04 6.44
N ASN A 190 5.71 -7.37 6.44
CA ASN A 190 5.13 -8.44 5.64
C ASN A 190 5.74 -9.82 5.90
N ALA A 191 5.93 -10.14 7.15
CA ALA A 191 6.29 -11.48 7.58
C ALA A 191 5.34 -11.95 8.69
N ARG A 192 4.95 -13.21 8.66
CA ARG A 192 4.07 -13.77 9.69
C ARG A 192 4.71 -13.74 11.08
N GLU A 193 6.03 -13.87 11.11
CA GLU A 193 6.85 -13.82 12.32
C GLU A 193 6.82 -12.46 13.02
N LEU A 194 6.37 -11.42 12.30
CA LEU A 194 6.24 -10.06 12.82
C LEU A 194 4.80 -9.72 13.26
N LEU A 195 3.85 -10.66 13.09
CA LEU A 195 2.44 -10.47 13.45
C LEU A 195 2.24 -10.71 14.95
N ASP A 196 2.62 -9.75 15.78
CA ASP A 196 2.66 -9.90 17.24
C ASP A 196 1.93 -8.79 18.02
N VAL A 197 1.50 -7.71 17.36
CA VAL A 197 0.78 -6.59 17.97
C VAL A 197 -0.70 -6.55 17.52
N PRO A 198 -1.67 -6.30 18.44
CA PRO A 198 -3.08 -6.13 18.07
C PRO A 198 -3.28 -4.99 17.04
N GLY A 199 -4.07 -5.26 16.01
CA GLY A 199 -4.32 -4.33 14.90
C GLY A 199 -3.41 -4.58 13.70
N GLU A 200 -2.51 -5.54 13.79
CA GLU A 200 -1.64 -5.93 12.67
C GLU A 200 -2.25 -7.02 11.80
N TRP A 201 -1.79 -7.07 10.53
CA TRP A 201 -2.19 -8.06 9.55
C TRP A 201 -1.02 -8.55 8.70
N TYR A 202 -1.15 -9.77 8.18
CA TYR A 202 -0.22 -10.39 7.25
C TYR A 202 -0.99 -11.10 6.14
N HIS A 203 -0.55 -10.95 4.89
CA HIS A 203 -1.08 -11.65 3.73
C HIS A 203 -0.10 -12.72 3.26
N ASP A 204 -0.48 -13.97 3.39
CA ASP A 204 0.20 -15.08 2.74
C ASP A 204 -0.32 -15.20 1.30
N ILE A 205 0.37 -14.56 0.38
CA ILE A 205 -0.02 -14.48 -1.04
C ILE A 205 -0.07 -15.89 -1.66
N ARG A 206 0.84 -16.78 -1.28
CA ARG A 206 0.91 -18.14 -1.82
C ARG A 206 -0.25 -19.01 -1.35
N ALA A 207 -0.62 -18.89 -0.09
CA ALA A 207 -1.74 -19.62 0.49
C ALA A 207 -3.09 -18.94 0.24
N GLY A 208 -3.11 -17.70 -0.26
CA GLY A 208 -4.33 -16.89 -0.41
C GLY A 208 -5.00 -16.59 0.92
N LYS A 209 -4.22 -16.46 2.01
CA LYS A 209 -4.75 -16.29 3.37
C LYS A 209 -4.39 -14.93 3.94
N LEU A 210 -5.39 -14.29 4.52
CA LEU A 210 -5.22 -13.05 5.28
C LEU A 210 -5.30 -13.38 6.78
N TYR A 211 -4.26 -13.00 7.51
CA TYR A 211 -4.14 -13.14 8.96
C TYR A 211 -4.28 -11.77 9.59
N TYR A 212 -5.09 -11.66 10.60
CA TYR A 212 -5.31 -10.43 11.35
C TYR A 212 -5.26 -10.69 12.84
N TYR A 213 -4.53 -9.85 13.59
CA TYR A 213 -4.56 -9.85 15.04
C TYR A 213 -5.55 -8.78 15.52
N PRO A 214 -6.78 -9.14 15.92
CA PRO A 214 -7.79 -8.16 16.30
C PRO A 214 -7.32 -7.27 17.45
N ARG A 215 -7.76 -6.02 17.44
CA ARG A 215 -7.61 -5.12 18.57
C ARG A 215 -8.39 -5.64 19.77
N GLN A 216 -8.05 -5.16 20.96
CA GLN A 216 -8.75 -5.61 22.17
C GLN A 216 -10.26 -5.32 22.07
N GLY A 217 -11.08 -6.37 22.26
CA GLY A 217 -12.54 -6.28 22.21
C GLY A 217 -13.13 -6.07 20.79
N GLU A 218 -12.32 -6.10 19.75
CA GLU A 218 -12.78 -5.87 18.38
C GLU A 218 -13.50 -7.11 17.82
N LEU A 219 -14.73 -6.87 17.32
CA LEU A 219 -15.44 -7.79 16.44
C LEU A 219 -15.25 -7.31 15.00
N ILE A 220 -15.01 -8.23 14.07
CA ILE A 220 -14.88 -7.92 12.65
C ILE A 220 -16.28 -7.87 12.05
N GLU A 221 -16.86 -6.67 11.95
CA GLU A 221 -18.15 -6.44 11.29
C GLU A 221 -17.96 -6.23 9.79
N GLU A 222 -16.92 -5.47 9.42
CA GLU A 222 -16.52 -5.25 8.06
C GLU A 222 -14.99 -5.35 7.93
N ALA A 223 -14.53 -6.05 6.91
CA ALA A 223 -13.12 -6.16 6.57
C ALA A 223 -12.94 -5.97 5.07
N VAL A 224 -12.09 -5.00 4.66
CA VAL A 224 -11.97 -4.58 3.27
C VAL A 224 -10.50 -4.54 2.85
N VAL A 225 -10.21 -5.08 1.68
CA VAL A 225 -8.91 -4.98 1.00
C VAL A 225 -9.07 -4.20 -0.30
N PRO A 226 -8.13 -3.34 -0.69
CA PRO A 226 -8.18 -2.63 -1.97
C PRO A 226 -8.07 -3.60 -3.15
N ALA A 227 -8.85 -3.36 -4.18
CA ALA A 227 -8.83 -4.12 -5.43
C ALA A 227 -8.68 -3.22 -6.66
N VAL A 228 -9.18 -1.99 -6.58
CA VAL A 228 -9.07 -0.98 -7.63
C VAL A 228 -7.99 0.03 -7.25
N GLU A 229 -6.97 0.18 -8.09
CA GLU A 229 -5.82 1.07 -7.82
C GLU A 229 -6.16 2.55 -7.96
N THR A 230 -7.10 2.88 -8.84
CA THR A 230 -7.51 4.25 -9.16
C THR A 230 -9.02 4.37 -9.11
N LEU A 231 -9.56 5.21 -8.24
CA LEU A 231 -11.01 5.39 -8.13
C LEU A 231 -11.55 6.36 -9.18
N LEU A 232 -10.79 7.41 -9.48
CA LEU A 232 -11.18 8.44 -10.43
C LEU A 232 -10.02 8.72 -11.37
N ARG A 233 -10.30 8.68 -12.67
CA ARG A 233 -9.30 8.92 -13.70
C ARG A 233 -9.75 10.06 -14.61
N VAL A 234 -8.96 11.14 -14.64
CA VAL A 234 -9.19 12.29 -15.49
C VAL A 234 -8.31 12.14 -16.74
N GLU A 235 -8.91 11.93 -17.89
CA GLU A 235 -8.21 11.65 -19.14
C GLU A 235 -8.50 12.71 -20.20
N GLY A 236 -7.51 13.55 -20.48
CA GLY A 236 -7.54 14.50 -21.57
C GLY A 236 -6.22 14.52 -22.34
N THR A 237 -6.18 15.26 -23.43
CA THR A 237 -4.96 15.56 -24.19
C THR A 237 -4.63 17.04 -24.09
N LEU A 238 -3.46 17.46 -24.56
CA LEU A 238 -3.10 18.89 -24.63
C LEU A 238 -4.08 19.70 -25.48
N ASP A 239 -4.59 19.10 -26.56
CA ASP A 239 -5.54 19.76 -27.46
C ASP A 239 -6.98 19.68 -26.97
N ARG A 240 -7.31 18.63 -26.19
CA ARG A 240 -8.64 18.39 -25.64
C ARG A 240 -8.54 18.05 -24.15
N PRO A 241 -8.20 19.01 -23.28
CA PRO A 241 -8.13 18.79 -21.83
C PRO A 241 -9.53 18.72 -21.21
N VAL A 242 -9.64 18.00 -20.10
CA VAL A 242 -10.82 18.03 -19.23
C VAL A 242 -10.84 19.35 -18.46
N ARG A 243 -11.98 20.07 -18.47
CA ARG A 243 -12.10 21.42 -17.90
C ARG A 243 -13.41 21.62 -17.15
N ASN A 244 -13.39 22.55 -16.18
CA ASN A 244 -14.59 23.03 -15.48
C ASN A 244 -15.45 21.90 -14.87
N ILE A 245 -14.79 20.92 -14.27
CA ILE A 245 -15.40 19.88 -13.44
C ILE A 245 -15.13 20.20 -11.99
N ARG A 246 -16.12 20.04 -11.13
CA ARG A 246 -16.04 20.19 -9.67
C ARG A 246 -16.54 18.91 -9.01
N ILE A 247 -15.84 18.47 -7.98
CA ILE A 247 -16.19 17.28 -7.17
C ILE A 247 -16.20 17.69 -5.71
#